data_0bb4fede9ab497bec494f44e05a811af
#
_entry.id   0bb4fede9ab497bec494f44e05a811af
#
_cell.length_a   1.000
_cell.length_b   1.000
_cell.length_c   1.000
_cell.angle_alpha   90.00
_cell.angle_beta   90.00
_cell.angle_gamma   90.00
#
_symmetry.space_group_name_H-M   'P 1'
#
loop_
_entity.id
_entity.type
_entity.pdbx_description
1 polymer ?
#
loop_
_entity_poly.entity_id
_entity_poly.type
_entity_poly.pdbx_seq_one_letter_code
_entity_poly.pdbx_strand_id
1 'polypeptide(L)'
;MATNKVKNAKSIFVANVKGGVGKSTLSIMLARALAEKIPPQNITVIDTDLQRTATEFLTNSNPEINVEFLPITPAFENTNISLVQQFIKQNEFRPGHVVIVDTPAGSSQRLWNLVAEGYCVLIPTTLSNADLYPTENFIRSMDKVKARYAKSHPHLVVCPNKIPFGQKDFSLMAERLKNHDVVIGPPLRDLASVRHFYNGKMENWENK
;
A
#
# COMPACT_ATOMS: atom_id res chain seq x y z
N MET A 1 20.76 -31.23 1.71
CA MET A 1 20.64 -30.14 0.72
C MET A 1 19.29 -29.45 0.99
N ALA A 2 19.29 -28.25 1.53
CA ALA A 2 18.07 -27.50 1.79
C ALA A 2 17.51 -27.04 0.43
N THR A 3 16.36 -27.58 0.03
CA THR A 3 15.61 -27.09 -1.12
C THR A 3 15.24 -25.64 -0.86
N ASN A 4 15.93 -24.72 -1.53
CA ASN A 4 15.52 -23.32 -1.60
C ASN A 4 14.08 -23.30 -2.17
N LYS A 5 13.09 -23.15 -1.27
CA LYS A 5 11.72 -22.85 -1.71
C LYS A 5 11.81 -21.55 -2.50
N VAL A 6 11.60 -21.64 -3.80
CA VAL A 6 11.42 -20.48 -4.67
C VAL A 6 10.39 -19.59 -3.99
N LYS A 7 10.83 -18.43 -3.50
CA LYS A 7 9.91 -17.47 -2.88
C LYS A 7 9.09 -16.86 -4.01
N ASN A 8 7.81 -17.18 -4.05
CA ASN A 8 6.87 -16.59 -4.99
C ASN A 8 6.85 -15.05 -4.86
N ALA A 9 6.49 -14.37 -5.93
CA ALA A 9 6.29 -12.94 -5.91
C ALA A 9 5.31 -12.53 -4.79
N LYS A 10 5.54 -11.36 -4.21
CA LYS A 10 4.68 -10.83 -3.14
C LYS A 10 3.87 -9.65 -3.66
N SER A 11 2.56 -9.70 -3.44
CA SER A 11 1.67 -8.56 -3.70
C SER A 11 1.40 -7.78 -2.42
N ILE A 12 1.68 -6.49 -2.45
CA ILE A 12 1.50 -5.56 -1.34
C ILE A 12 0.47 -4.53 -1.78
N PHE A 13 -0.65 -4.47 -1.09
CA PHE A 13 -1.66 -3.45 -1.32
C PHE A 13 -1.45 -2.28 -0.37
N VAL A 14 -1.53 -1.06 -0.88
CA VAL A 14 -1.60 0.14 -0.05
C VAL A 14 -3.03 0.64 -0.11
N ALA A 15 -3.80 0.41 0.94
CA ALA A 15 -5.25 0.57 0.93
C ALA A 15 -5.79 1.22 2.20
N ASN A 16 -6.76 2.10 2.04
CA ASN A 16 -7.64 2.64 3.07
C ASN A 16 -8.85 3.26 2.38
N VAL A 17 -10.03 3.18 3.01
CA VAL A 17 -11.25 3.83 2.53
C VAL A 17 -11.14 5.35 2.53
N LYS A 18 -10.33 5.89 3.45
CA LYS A 18 -10.17 7.34 3.62
C LYS A 18 -9.26 7.93 2.54
N GLY A 19 -9.70 9.06 1.96
CA GLY A 19 -8.89 9.89 1.08
C GLY A 19 -7.87 10.73 1.86
N GLY A 20 -6.75 11.07 1.23
CA GLY A 20 -5.78 12.00 1.80
C GLY A 20 -4.86 11.43 2.89
N VAL A 21 -4.98 10.17 3.28
CA VAL A 21 -4.12 9.54 4.32
C VAL A 21 -2.71 9.18 3.84
N GLY A 22 -2.42 9.36 2.54
CA GLY A 22 -1.09 9.20 1.96
C GLY A 22 -0.84 7.82 1.32
N LYS A 23 -1.85 7.18 0.74
CA LYS A 23 -1.70 5.89 0.03
C LYS A 23 -0.64 5.96 -1.07
N SER A 24 -0.82 6.82 -2.05
CA SER A 24 0.12 6.94 -3.18
C SER A 24 1.52 7.36 -2.73
N THR A 25 1.62 8.24 -1.73
CA THR A 25 2.91 8.60 -1.14
C THR A 25 3.62 7.38 -0.56
N LEU A 26 2.90 6.56 0.21
CA LEU A 26 3.45 5.35 0.80
C LEU A 26 3.83 4.31 -0.26
N SER A 27 3.02 4.16 -1.31
CA SER A 27 3.31 3.28 -2.45
C SER A 27 4.61 3.67 -3.15
N ILE A 28 4.81 4.95 -3.41
CA ILE A 28 6.03 5.50 -4.04
C ILE A 28 7.25 5.30 -3.12
N MET A 29 7.12 5.66 -1.84
CA MET A 29 8.23 5.50 -0.87
C MET A 29 8.63 4.04 -0.73
N LEU A 30 7.67 3.12 -0.67
CA LEU A 30 7.92 1.69 -0.61
C LEU A 30 8.64 1.19 -1.86
N ALA A 31 8.18 1.57 -3.05
CA ALA A 31 8.81 1.17 -4.31
C ALA A 31 10.27 1.62 -4.38
N ARG A 32 10.56 2.85 -3.99
CA ARG A 32 11.93 3.39 -3.95
C ARG A 32 12.81 2.69 -2.91
N ALA A 33 12.30 2.51 -1.69
CA ALA A 33 13.06 1.82 -0.65
C ALA A 33 13.36 0.36 -1.01
N LEU A 34 12.46 -0.29 -1.76
CA LEU A 34 12.72 -1.64 -2.29
C LEU A 34 13.75 -1.63 -3.42
N ALA A 35 13.76 -0.61 -4.28
CA ALA A 35 14.75 -0.47 -5.36
C ALA A 35 16.20 -0.35 -4.85
N GLU A 36 16.39 0.05 -3.60
CA GLU A 36 17.70 0.01 -2.92
C GLU A 36 18.10 -1.40 -2.47
N LYS A 37 17.19 -2.35 -2.42
CA LYS A 37 17.38 -3.71 -1.86
C LYS A 37 17.31 -4.82 -2.88
N ILE A 38 16.52 -4.64 -3.93
CA ILE A 38 16.32 -5.59 -5.02
C ILE A 38 16.41 -4.86 -6.37
N PRO A 39 16.72 -5.56 -7.48
CA PRO A 39 16.76 -4.93 -8.79
C PRO A 39 15.44 -4.21 -9.12
N PRO A 40 15.46 -2.93 -9.51
CA PRO A 40 14.24 -2.14 -9.75
C PRO A 40 13.26 -2.79 -10.74
N GLN A 41 13.77 -3.49 -11.76
CA GLN A 41 12.95 -4.25 -12.72
C GLN A 41 12.15 -5.39 -12.10
N ASN A 42 12.49 -5.79 -10.87
CA ASN A 42 11.72 -6.77 -10.09
C ASN A 42 10.61 -6.11 -9.25
N ILE A 43 10.40 -4.82 -9.42
CA ILE A 43 9.34 -4.06 -8.75
C ILE A 43 8.35 -3.60 -9.80
N THR A 44 7.06 -3.84 -9.56
CA THR A 44 5.98 -3.27 -10.34
C THR A 44 5.03 -2.54 -9.43
N VAL A 45 4.71 -1.30 -9.76
CA VAL A 45 3.66 -0.52 -9.12
C VAL A 45 2.45 -0.48 -10.03
N ILE A 46 1.30 -0.95 -9.55
CA ILE A 46 0.02 -0.83 -10.24
C ILE A 46 -0.74 0.31 -9.57
N ASP A 47 -0.85 1.43 -10.28
CA ASP A 47 -1.62 2.59 -9.83
C ASP A 47 -3.07 2.43 -10.28
N THR A 48 -3.96 2.28 -9.32
CA THR A 48 -5.39 2.10 -9.57
C THR A 48 -6.23 3.32 -9.19
N ASP A 49 -5.60 4.41 -8.75
CA ASP A 49 -6.28 5.68 -8.49
C ASP A 49 -6.35 6.54 -9.76
N LEU A 50 -7.52 7.10 -10.04
CA LEU A 50 -7.73 7.98 -11.20
C LEU A 50 -6.83 9.22 -11.17
N GLN A 51 -6.34 9.62 -10.00
CA GLN A 51 -5.44 10.75 -9.86
C GLN A 51 -4.02 10.50 -10.42
N ARG A 52 -3.64 9.25 -10.72
CA ARG A 52 -2.37 8.85 -11.33
C ARG A 52 -1.12 9.31 -10.58
N THR A 53 -1.23 9.60 -9.29
CA THR A 53 -0.13 10.20 -8.51
C THR A 53 1.12 9.33 -8.50
N ALA A 54 0.96 8.01 -8.29
CA ALA A 54 2.10 7.10 -8.29
C ALA A 54 2.69 6.92 -9.70
N THR A 55 1.84 6.83 -10.72
CA THR A 55 2.25 6.72 -12.12
C THR A 55 3.10 7.92 -12.54
N GLU A 56 2.57 9.13 -12.39
CA GLU A 56 3.25 10.35 -12.84
C GLU A 56 4.58 10.55 -12.11
N PHE A 57 4.60 10.29 -10.81
CA PHE A 57 5.82 10.44 -10.05
C PHE A 57 6.90 9.44 -10.45
N LEU A 58 6.58 8.15 -10.43
CA LEU A 58 7.58 7.08 -10.68
C LEU A 58 8.08 7.09 -12.12
N THR A 59 7.21 7.31 -13.10
CA THR A 59 7.64 7.40 -14.51
C THR A 59 8.66 8.50 -14.74
N ASN A 60 8.55 9.62 -14.04
CA ASN A 60 9.47 10.75 -14.18
C ASN A 60 10.73 10.62 -13.31
N SER A 61 10.65 10.00 -12.14
CA SER A 61 11.73 10.02 -11.15
C SER A 61 12.49 8.70 -11.03
N ASN A 62 11.86 7.58 -11.37
CA ASN A 62 12.42 6.24 -11.23
C ASN A 62 11.98 5.36 -12.41
N PRO A 63 12.41 5.69 -13.66
CA PRO A 63 11.93 5.01 -14.88
C PRO A 63 12.32 3.53 -14.96
N GLU A 64 13.24 3.07 -14.12
CA GLU A 64 13.64 1.66 -14.00
C GLU A 64 12.62 0.79 -13.23
N ILE A 65 11.71 1.39 -12.47
CA ILE A 65 10.61 0.70 -11.80
C ILE A 65 9.46 0.53 -12.80
N ASN A 66 8.94 -0.69 -12.91
CA ASN A 66 7.78 -0.90 -13.78
C ASN A 66 6.53 -0.26 -13.20
N VAL A 67 5.79 0.49 -14.01
CA VAL A 67 4.54 1.14 -13.59
C VAL A 67 3.42 0.80 -14.56
N GLU A 68 2.31 0.34 -14.03
CA GLU A 68 1.06 0.06 -14.75
C GLU A 68 -0.05 0.95 -14.23
N PHE A 69 -0.83 1.56 -15.12
CA PHE A 69 -1.98 2.39 -14.76
C PHE A 69 -3.29 1.68 -15.13
N LEU A 70 -4.01 1.22 -14.12
CA LEU A 70 -5.26 0.46 -14.24
C LEU A 70 -6.34 1.05 -13.31
N PRO A 71 -6.91 2.24 -13.62
CA PRO A 71 -7.77 2.98 -12.70
C PRO A 71 -9.08 2.22 -12.39
N ILE A 72 -9.34 1.96 -11.13
CA ILE A 72 -10.57 1.33 -10.65
C ILE A 72 -11.61 2.43 -10.41
N THR A 73 -12.52 2.56 -11.37
CA THR A 73 -13.65 3.49 -11.33
C THR A 73 -14.95 2.71 -11.50
N PRO A 74 -16.12 3.27 -11.15
CA PRO A 74 -17.39 2.55 -11.32
C PRO A 74 -17.61 2.01 -12.73
N ALA A 75 -17.13 2.72 -13.76
CA ALA A 75 -17.28 2.29 -15.16
C ALA A 75 -16.35 1.13 -15.54
N PHE A 76 -15.18 1.01 -14.92
CA PHE A 76 -14.15 0.03 -15.27
C PHE A 76 -13.80 -0.91 -14.13
N GLU A 77 -14.55 -0.90 -13.03
CA GLU A 77 -14.23 -1.66 -11.81
C GLU A 77 -13.98 -3.15 -12.11
N ASN A 78 -14.92 -3.81 -12.79
CA ASN A 78 -14.80 -5.24 -13.06
C ASN A 78 -13.61 -5.57 -13.96
N THR A 79 -13.45 -4.82 -15.04
CA THR A 79 -12.39 -5.04 -16.03
C THR A 79 -11.04 -4.84 -15.39
N ASN A 80 -10.84 -3.72 -14.70
CA ASN A 80 -9.53 -3.36 -14.16
C ASN A 80 -9.17 -4.20 -12.93
N ILE A 81 -10.13 -4.58 -12.09
CA ILE A 81 -9.89 -5.57 -11.03
C ILE A 81 -9.41 -6.90 -11.63
N SER A 82 -10.06 -7.39 -12.68
CA SER A 82 -9.64 -8.63 -13.35
C SER A 82 -8.24 -8.52 -13.96
N LEU A 83 -7.89 -7.37 -14.54
CA LEU A 83 -6.55 -7.11 -15.07
C LEU A 83 -5.50 -7.10 -13.95
N VAL A 84 -5.78 -6.44 -12.82
CA VAL A 84 -4.88 -6.45 -11.65
C VAL A 84 -4.67 -7.87 -11.13
N GLN A 85 -5.74 -8.65 -10.99
CA GLN A 85 -5.66 -10.06 -10.58
C GLN A 85 -4.82 -10.90 -11.56
N GLN A 86 -5.04 -10.73 -12.86
CA GLN A 86 -4.27 -11.41 -13.89
C GLN A 86 -2.79 -11.03 -13.81
N PHE A 87 -2.49 -9.74 -13.64
CA PHE A 87 -1.11 -9.26 -13.53
C PHE A 87 -0.40 -9.85 -12.30
N ILE A 88 -1.07 -9.87 -11.14
CA ILE A 88 -0.51 -10.49 -9.93
C ILE A 88 -0.22 -11.98 -10.16
N LYS A 89 -1.16 -12.72 -10.74
CA LYS A 89 -0.99 -14.15 -11.04
C LYS A 89 0.16 -14.41 -12.01
N GLN A 90 0.30 -13.61 -13.07
CA GLN A 90 1.39 -13.76 -14.04
C GLN A 90 2.77 -13.55 -13.42
N ASN A 91 2.85 -12.71 -12.38
CA ASN A 91 4.11 -12.44 -11.68
C ASN A 91 4.32 -13.34 -10.45
N GLU A 92 3.33 -14.12 -10.02
CA GLU A 92 3.40 -14.97 -8.83
C GLU A 92 4.58 -15.94 -8.85
N PHE A 93 4.95 -16.42 -10.02
CA PHE A 93 6.03 -17.39 -10.22
C PHE A 93 7.41 -16.76 -10.46
N ARG A 94 7.52 -15.43 -10.41
CA ARG A 94 8.80 -14.73 -10.56
C ARG A 94 9.50 -14.60 -9.20
N PRO A 95 10.58 -15.34 -8.92
CA PRO A 95 11.28 -15.23 -7.65
C PRO A 95 11.81 -13.82 -7.40
N GLY A 96 11.58 -13.31 -6.20
CA GLY A 96 12.07 -11.97 -5.80
C GLY A 96 11.30 -10.81 -6.41
N HIS A 97 10.24 -11.05 -7.19
CA HIS A 97 9.39 -9.97 -7.71
C HIS A 97 8.42 -9.44 -6.65
N VAL A 98 8.21 -8.14 -6.64
CA VAL A 98 7.27 -7.45 -5.74
C VAL A 98 6.28 -6.63 -6.58
N VAL A 99 4.99 -6.84 -6.34
CA VAL A 99 3.91 -6.06 -6.93
C VAL A 99 3.31 -5.18 -5.85
N ILE A 100 3.37 -3.87 -6.02
CA ILE A 100 2.73 -2.89 -5.14
C ILE A 100 1.47 -2.39 -5.84
N VAL A 101 0.32 -2.46 -5.17
CA VAL A 101 -0.95 -1.95 -5.72
C VAL A 101 -1.37 -0.73 -4.91
N ASP A 102 -1.31 0.43 -5.54
CA ASP A 102 -1.84 1.69 -5.00
C ASP A 102 -3.34 1.77 -5.26
N THR A 103 -4.16 1.80 -4.20
CA THR A 103 -5.61 1.74 -4.35
C THR A 103 -6.25 3.13 -4.27
N PRO A 104 -7.39 3.35 -4.96
CA PRO A 104 -8.16 4.56 -4.80
C PRO A 104 -8.75 4.67 -3.39
N ALA A 105 -9.21 5.85 -3.01
CA ALA A 105 -10.09 5.99 -1.87
C ALA A 105 -11.47 5.38 -2.20
N GLY A 106 -12.11 4.78 -1.20
CA GLY A 106 -13.45 4.22 -1.39
C GLY A 106 -13.65 2.86 -0.74
N SER A 107 -14.82 2.28 -0.95
CA SER A 107 -15.29 1.14 -0.18
C SER A 107 -16.11 0.13 -1.00
N SER A 108 -15.71 -0.14 -2.25
CA SER A 108 -16.40 -1.18 -2.99
C SER A 108 -16.06 -2.57 -2.44
N GLN A 109 -17.05 -3.45 -2.34
CA GLN A 109 -16.83 -4.82 -1.87
C GLN A 109 -15.88 -5.59 -2.81
N ARG A 110 -15.89 -5.29 -4.10
CA ARG A 110 -15.03 -5.94 -5.09
C ARG A 110 -13.57 -5.53 -4.91
N LEU A 111 -13.33 -4.24 -4.69
CA LEU A 111 -11.99 -3.75 -4.37
C LEU A 111 -11.46 -4.41 -3.08
N TRP A 112 -12.29 -4.57 -2.06
CA TRP A 112 -11.87 -5.23 -0.82
C TRP A 112 -11.58 -6.72 -1.02
N ASN A 113 -12.35 -7.40 -1.86
CA ASN A 113 -12.05 -8.80 -2.21
C ASN A 113 -10.70 -8.91 -2.92
N LEU A 114 -10.39 -7.99 -3.84
CA LEU A 114 -9.08 -7.91 -4.49
C LEU A 114 -7.96 -7.65 -3.46
N VAL A 115 -8.14 -6.66 -2.58
CA VAL A 115 -7.16 -6.34 -1.52
C VAL A 115 -6.89 -7.55 -0.63
N ALA A 116 -7.93 -8.33 -0.33
CA ALA A 116 -7.82 -9.55 0.50
C ALA A 116 -7.11 -10.72 -0.21
N GLU A 117 -6.83 -10.62 -1.50
CA GLU A 117 -6.01 -11.60 -2.22
C GLU A 117 -4.51 -11.33 -2.07
N GLY A 118 -4.15 -10.15 -1.56
CA GLY A 118 -2.77 -9.75 -1.36
C GLY A 118 -2.03 -10.59 -0.31
N TYR A 119 -0.71 -10.50 -0.34
CA TYR A 119 0.14 -11.05 0.72
C TYR A 119 0.14 -10.14 1.96
N CYS A 120 0.19 -8.83 1.74
CA CYS A 120 0.22 -7.81 2.79
C CYS A 120 -0.62 -6.61 2.38
N VAL A 121 -1.26 -5.97 3.35
CA VAL A 121 -1.96 -4.69 3.17
C VAL A 121 -1.35 -3.66 4.10
N LEU A 122 -0.76 -2.62 3.54
CA LEU A 122 -0.32 -1.44 4.26
C LEU A 122 -1.47 -0.45 4.35
N ILE A 123 -1.81 -0.04 5.54
CA ILE A 123 -2.99 0.79 5.84
C ILE A 123 -2.52 2.13 6.43
N PRO A 124 -2.18 3.12 5.59
CA PRO A 124 -1.78 4.43 6.09
C PRO A 124 -2.96 5.14 6.75
N THR A 125 -2.73 5.71 7.92
CA THR A 125 -3.73 6.50 8.66
C THR A 125 -3.04 7.55 9.53
N THR A 126 -3.76 8.63 9.87
CA THR A 126 -3.27 9.60 10.86
C THR A 126 -3.76 9.21 12.26
N LEU A 127 -3.38 10.01 13.28
CA LEU A 127 -3.88 9.81 14.65
C LEU A 127 -5.22 10.51 14.91
N SER A 128 -5.80 11.19 13.92
CA SER A 128 -7.08 11.85 14.11
C SER A 128 -8.24 10.84 14.21
N ASN A 129 -9.22 11.12 15.05
CA ASN A 129 -10.44 10.30 15.12
C ASN A 129 -11.16 10.21 13.77
N ALA A 130 -11.10 11.28 12.96
CA ALA A 130 -11.70 11.35 11.64
C ALA A 130 -11.08 10.35 10.64
N ASP A 131 -9.84 9.94 10.86
CA ASP A 131 -9.13 8.96 10.03
C ASP A 131 -9.09 7.58 10.68
N LEU A 132 -8.96 7.50 12.02
CA LEU A 132 -8.92 6.23 12.74
C LEU A 132 -10.23 5.45 12.66
N TYR A 133 -11.38 6.12 12.78
CA TYR A 133 -12.68 5.46 12.73
C TYR A 133 -12.96 4.77 11.37
N PRO A 134 -12.80 5.44 10.21
CA PRO A 134 -12.91 4.75 8.92
C PRO A 134 -11.87 3.65 8.72
N THR A 135 -10.65 3.83 9.25
CA THR A 135 -9.58 2.84 9.18
C THR A 135 -9.95 1.57 9.97
N GLU A 136 -10.47 1.70 11.19
CA GLU A 136 -10.97 0.57 11.98
C GLU A 136 -12.10 -0.18 11.25
N ASN A 137 -13.04 0.54 10.63
CA ASN A 137 -14.12 -0.08 9.85
C ASN A 137 -13.58 -0.83 8.62
N PHE A 138 -12.54 -0.30 7.97
CA PHE A 138 -11.86 -1.00 6.88
C PHE A 138 -11.21 -2.29 7.36
N ILE A 139 -10.46 -2.25 8.47
CA ILE A 139 -9.82 -3.43 9.08
C ILE A 139 -10.88 -4.49 9.43
N ARG A 140 -11.97 -4.08 10.08
CA ARG A 140 -13.09 -4.97 10.41
C ARG A 140 -13.72 -5.64 9.19
N SER A 141 -13.74 -4.92 8.06
CA SER A 141 -14.21 -5.48 6.79
C SER A 141 -13.22 -6.49 6.22
N MET A 142 -11.92 -6.24 6.33
CA MET A 142 -10.88 -7.21 5.95
C MET A 142 -10.92 -8.46 6.81
N ASP A 143 -11.12 -8.34 8.13
CA ASP A 143 -11.27 -9.49 9.03
C ASP A 143 -12.45 -10.40 8.60
N LYS A 144 -13.58 -9.80 8.21
CA LYS A 144 -14.73 -10.54 7.69
C LYS A 144 -14.43 -11.28 6.38
N VAL A 145 -13.67 -10.64 5.46
CA VAL A 145 -13.28 -11.27 4.20
C VAL A 145 -12.29 -12.40 4.46
N LYS A 146 -11.28 -12.20 5.30
CA LYS A 146 -10.32 -13.25 5.72
C LYS A 146 -11.06 -14.46 6.30
N ALA A 147 -11.96 -14.24 7.24
CA ALA A 147 -12.73 -15.30 7.87
C ALA A 147 -13.58 -16.09 6.87
N ARG A 148 -14.23 -15.40 5.93
CA ARG A 148 -15.08 -16.05 4.89
C ARG A 148 -14.30 -17.02 4.01
N TYR A 149 -13.05 -16.71 3.70
CA TYR A 149 -12.22 -17.51 2.80
C TYR A 149 -11.22 -18.39 3.54
N ALA A 150 -11.25 -18.47 4.86
CA ALA A 150 -10.32 -19.21 5.70
C ALA A 150 -8.84 -18.97 5.32
N LYS A 151 -8.51 -17.73 4.97
CA LYS A 151 -7.16 -17.35 4.52
C LYS A 151 -6.31 -16.86 5.69
N SER A 152 -5.04 -17.26 5.71
CA SER A 152 -4.02 -16.69 6.61
C SER A 152 -3.52 -15.31 6.17
N HIS A 153 -3.79 -14.90 4.94
CA HIS A 153 -3.42 -13.63 4.34
C HIS A 153 -4.65 -12.80 3.97
N PRO A 154 -4.53 -11.49 3.78
CA PRO A 154 -3.30 -10.69 3.91
C PRO A 154 -2.87 -10.45 5.36
N HIS A 155 -1.58 -10.17 5.56
CA HIS A 155 -1.09 -9.54 6.77
C HIS A 155 -1.48 -8.07 6.77
N LEU A 156 -2.17 -7.59 7.79
CA LEU A 156 -2.60 -6.20 7.89
C LEU A 156 -1.57 -5.40 8.70
N VAL A 157 -1.03 -4.34 8.11
CA VAL A 157 -0.07 -3.45 8.76
C VAL A 157 -0.60 -2.03 8.74
N VAL A 158 -0.96 -1.52 9.89
CA VAL A 158 -1.35 -0.10 10.03
C VAL A 158 -0.09 0.75 10.05
N CYS A 159 -0.02 1.72 9.17
CA CYS A 159 1.11 2.64 9.03
C CYS A 159 0.69 4.02 9.55
N PRO A 160 1.04 4.40 10.81
CA PRO A 160 0.82 5.75 11.30
C PRO A 160 1.54 6.74 10.39
N ASN A 161 0.80 7.59 9.70
CA ASN A 161 1.33 8.49 8.67
C ASN A 161 1.01 9.95 8.97
N LYS A 162 1.80 10.87 8.43
CA LYS A 162 1.70 12.31 8.69
C LYS A 162 1.77 12.63 10.18
N ILE A 163 2.64 11.94 10.90
CA ILE A 163 2.77 12.10 12.34
C ILE A 163 3.62 13.34 12.65
N PRO A 164 3.09 14.32 13.37
CA PRO A 164 3.87 15.51 13.74
C PRO A 164 5.16 15.16 14.47
N PHE A 165 6.19 15.97 14.26
CA PHE A 165 7.44 15.81 15.02
C PHE A 165 7.15 16.02 16.51
N GLY A 166 7.65 15.13 17.36
CA GLY A 166 7.40 15.19 18.81
C GLY A 166 6.16 14.41 19.29
N GLN A 167 5.24 14.01 18.41
CA GLN A 167 4.12 13.14 18.79
C GLN A 167 4.63 11.78 19.23
N LYS A 168 4.37 11.41 20.49
CA LYS A 168 4.78 10.14 21.11
C LYS A 168 3.61 9.29 21.59
N ASP A 169 2.45 9.89 21.76
CA ASP A 169 1.26 9.19 22.23
C ASP A 169 0.48 8.56 21.07
N PHE A 170 0.40 7.25 21.08
CA PHE A 170 -0.35 6.41 20.13
C PHE A 170 -1.43 5.59 20.84
N SER A 171 -1.75 5.91 22.11
CA SER A 171 -2.69 5.15 22.94
C SER A 171 -4.06 5.00 22.31
N LEU A 172 -4.58 6.07 21.70
CA LEU A 172 -5.87 6.05 21.01
C LEU A 172 -5.89 5.05 19.86
N MET A 173 -4.83 5.02 19.04
CA MET A 173 -4.71 4.06 17.94
C MET A 173 -4.59 2.63 18.48
N ALA A 174 -3.74 2.43 19.48
CA ALA A 174 -3.53 1.12 20.10
C ALA A 174 -4.84 0.59 20.73
N GLU A 175 -5.58 1.45 21.44
CA GLU A 175 -6.86 1.07 22.07
C GLU A 175 -7.92 0.68 21.03
N ARG A 176 -8.03 1.44 19.92
CA ARG A 176 -8.99 1.12 18.85
C ARG A 176 -8.66 -0.19 18.12
N LEU A 177 -7.38 -0.48 17.97
CA LEU A 177 -6.93 -1.62 17.17
C LEU A 177 -6.62 -2.88 17.96
N LYS A 178 -6.68 -2.85 19.29
CA LYS A 178 -6.29 -3.96 20.17
C LYS A 178 -7.02 -5.29 19.93
N ASN A 179 -8.23 -5.23 19.37
CA ASN A 179 -9.07 -6.42 19.13
C ASN A 179 -8.99 -6.92 17.67
N HIS A 180 -8.09 -6.35 16.87
CA HIS A 180 -7.90 -6.71 15.46
C HIS A 180 -6.56 -7.41 15.25
N ASP A 181 -6.52 -8.36 14.31
CA ASP A 181 -5.30 -9.04 13.88
C ASP A 181 -4.49 -8.13 12.95
N VAL A 182 -3.87 -7.10 13.52
CA VAL A 182 -3.08 -6.10 12.80
C VAL A 182 -1.74 -5.84 13.49
N VAL A 183 -0.73 -5.49 12.71
CA VAL A 183 0.54 -4.97 13.21
C VAL A 183 0.52 -3.45 13.06
N ILE A 184 0.88 -2.72 14.11
CA ILE A 184 1.11 -1.27 14.03
C ILE A 184 2.58 -1.07 13.70
N GLY A 185 2.85 -0.53 12.52
CA GLY A 185 4.20 -0.21 12.05
C GLY A 185 4.79 1.05 12.69
N PRO A 186 6.05 1.35 12.42
CA PRO A 186 6.68 2.58 12.88
C PRO A 186 5.99 3.81 12.28
N PRO A 187 5.97 4.94 13.00
CA PRO A 187 5.35 6.16 12.51
C PRO A 187 6.16 6.81 11.38
N LEU A 188 5.47 7.16 10.31
CA LEU A 188 6.00 7.99 9.23
C LEU A 188 5.74 9.46 9.56
N ARG A 189 6.80 10.22 9.71
CA ARG A 189 6.73 11.62 10.14
C ARG A 189 6.21 12.52 9.01
N ASP A 190 5.49 13.59 9.41
CA ASP A 190 5.11 14.65 8.49
C ASP A 190 6.32 15.56 8.22
N LEU A 191 7.13 15.15 7.25
CA LEU A 191 8.33 15.88 6.87
C LEU A 191 8.04 16.81 5.69
N ALA A 192 8.56 18.04 5.78
CA ALA A 192 8.52 18.98 4.66
C ALA A 192 9.15 18.40 3.39
N SER A 193 10.21 17.61 3.52
CA SER A 193 10.84 16.89 2.41
C SER A 193 9.89 15.96 1.67
N VAL A 194 8.97 15.30 2.35
CA VAL A 194 7.95 14.45 1.71
C VAL A 194 6.95 15.30 0.93
N ARG A 195 6.62 16.50 1.41
CA ARG A 195 5.74 17.45 0.68
C ARG A 195 6.45 18.04 -0.53
N HIS A 196 7.74 18.34 -0.41
CA HIS A 196 8.57 18.85 -1.53
C HIS A 196 8.88 17.76 -2.56
N PHE A 197 8.79 16.51 -2.18
CA PHE A 197 8.99 15.36 -3.05
C PHE A 197 8.11 15.41 -4.32
N TYR A 198 6.87 15.91 -4.23
CA TYR A 198 5.97 16.10 -5.37
C TYR A 198 6.27 17.35 -6.21
N ASN A 199 7.11 18.27 -5.73
CA ASN A 199 7.41 19.51 -6.42
C ASN A 199 8.64 19.43 -7.33
N GLY A 200 9.15 18.22 -7.64
CA GLY A 200 10.26 17.99 -8.58
C GLY A 200 11.62 18.46 -8.09
N LYS A 201 11.74 18.96 -6.88
CA LYS A 201 13.03 19.31 -6.26
C LYS A 201 13.47 18.13 -5.40
N MET A 202 14.15 17.17 -6.00
CA MET A 202 14.90 16.16 -5.27
C MET A 202 16.10 16.83 -4.59
N GLU A 203 15.89 17.44 -3.44
CA GLU A 203 16.98 17.68 -2.51
C GLU A 203 17.31 16.36 -1.81
N ASN A 204 18.58 15.99 -1.79
CA ASN A 204 19.13 14.80 -1.17
C ASN A 204 18.55 14.62 0.25
N TRP A 205 17.57 13.77 0.41
CA TRP A 205 17.01 13.39 1.71
C TRP A 205 17.94 12.43 2.48
N GLU A 206 19.02 11.96 1.83
CA GLU A 206 20.05 11.05 2.38
C GLU A 206 20.94 11.68 3.46
N ASN A 207 20.85 12.99 3.68
CA ASN A 207 21.76 13.72 4.57
C ASN A 207 21.09 14.42 5.77
N LYS A 208 19.94 13.92 6.27
CA LYS A 208 19.36 14.49 7.51
C LYS A 208 18.85 13.41 8.46
#